data_4ddbcb2e09de47c1a46b952d3a7b3f7e
#
_entry.id   4ddbcb2e09de47c1a46b952d3a7b3f7e
#
_cell.length_a   1.000
_cell.length_b   1.000
_cell.length_c   1.000
_cell.angle_alpha   90.00
_cell.angle_beta   90.00
_cell.angle_gamma   90.00
#
_symmetry.space_group_name_H-M   'P 1'
#
loop_
_entity.id
_entity.type
_entity.pdbx_description
1 polymer ?
#
loop_
_entity_poly.entity_id
_entity_poly.type
_entity_poly.pdbx_seq_one_letter_code
_entity_poly.pdbx_strand_id
1 'polypeptide(L)'
;MGRVVSYNDAVPRCTFCGKSESQVRKLVTGSGAAICDECIELCVDIISEERDKDAQLNILQLPKPAQISAYLDNHVIGQESAKKTLSVAVYNHYKRVNMEMRESSRIGKERMHGHDDSFEGVQVAKSNILLLGPTGVGKTYLAQTLAHVMNVPFVI
;
A
#
# COMPACT_ATOMS: atom_id res chain seq x y z
N MET A 1 -6.66 -38.06 30.80
CA MET A 1 -6.47 -37.37 32.10
C MET A 1 -6.00 -35.95 31.82
N GLY A 2 -6.94 -35.02 31.71
CA GLY A 2 -6.68 -33.59 31.44
C GLY A 2 -6.16 -32.93 32.71
N ARG A 3 -4.97 -32.30 32.65
CA ARG A 3 -4.45 -31.45 33.72
C ARG A 3 -5.31 -30.18 33.78
N VAL A 4 -6.14 -30.06 34.79
CA VAL A 4 -6.79 -28.80 35.18
C VAL A 4 -5.68 -27.90 35.73
N VAL A 5 -5.31 -26.86 34.99
CA VAL A 5 -4.43 -25.81 35.51
C VAL A 5 -5.27 -24.97 36.45
N SER A 6 -5.02 -25.10 37.75
CA SER A 6 -5.61 -24.32 38.81
C SER A 6 -5.25 -22.85 38.58
N TYR A 7 -6.25 -22.02 38.29
CA TYR A 7 -6.13 -20.56 38.31
C TYR A 7 -5.99 -20.16 39.79
N ASN A 8 -4.74 -19.88 40.21
CA ASN A 8 -4.48 -19.20 41.46
C ASN A 8 -5.12 -17.81 41.40
N ASP A 9 -5.72 -17.35 42.51
CA ASP A 9 -6.35 -16.04 42.72
C ASP A 9 -5.44 -14.81 42.54
N ALA A 10 -4.54 -14.83 41.57
CA ALA A 10 -3.69 -13.69 41.23
C ALA A 10 -4.45 -12.80 40.26
N VAL A 11 -4.66 -11.54 40.63
CA VAL A 11 -5.19 -10.50 39.77
C VAL A 11 -4.55 -10.60 38.38
N PRO A 12 -5.33 -10.73 37.30
CA PRO A 12 -4.77 -10.87 35.96
C PRO A 12 -3.86 -9.68 35.65
N ARG A 13 -2.67 -9.98 35.15
CA ARG A 13 -1.64 -8.98 34.83
C ARG A 13 -1.22 -9.09 33.37
N CYS A 14 -0.89 -7.96 32.78
CA CYS A 14 -0.31 -7.92 31.44
C CYS A 14 1.02 -8.70 31.44
N THR A 15 1.16 -9.66 30.54
CA THR A 15 2.36 -10.48 30.40
C THR A 15 3.55 -9.70 29.85
N PHE A 16 3.28 -8.57 29.17
CA PHE A 16 4.29 -7.72 28.57
C PHE A 16 4.85 -6.69 29.54
N CYS A 17 3.99 -5.89 30.19
CA CYS A 17 4.43 -4.79 31.05
C CYS A 17 4.21 -5.05 32.56
N GLY A 18 3.54 -6.14 32.94
CA GLY A 18 3.28 -6.49 34.32
C GLY A 18 2.18 -5.71 35.04
N LYS A 19 1.56 -4.72 34.39
CA LYS A 19 0.46 -3.92 34.99
C LYS A 19 -0.75 -4.81 35.26
N SER A 20 -1.42 -4.57 36.41
CA SER A 20 -2.64 -5.26 36.78
C SER A 20 -3.84 -4.69 36.02
N GLU A 21 -4.95 -5.46 35.95
CA GLU A 21 -6.19 -5.04 35.32
C GLU A 21 -6.73 -3.70 35.87
N SER A 22 -6.50 -3.40 37.13
CA SER A 22 -6.89 -2.13 37.74
C SER A 22 -6.07 -0.90 37.30
N GLN A 23 -4.90 -1.12 36.67
CA GLN A 23 -3.98 -0.08 36.21
C GLN A 23 -4.09 0.22 34.71
N VAL A 24 -4.90 -0.51 34.00
CA VAL A 24 -5.10 -0.41 32.54
C VAL A 24 -6.58 -0.24 32.22
N ARG A 25 -6.90 0.32 31.07
CA ARG A 25 -8.29 0.48 30.65
C ARG A 25 -8.93 -0.84 30.26
N LYS A 26 -8.17 -1.70 29.62
CA LYS A 26 -8.62 -3.01 29.19
C LYS A 26 -7.49 -4.02 29.16
N LEU A 27 -7.77 -5.21 29.65
CA LEU A 27 -6.88 -6.35 29.57
C LEU A 27 -7.52 -7.42 28.70
N VAL A 28 -6.83 -7.82 27.64
CA VAL A 28 -7.26 -8.90 26.76
C VAL A 28 -6.55 -10.17 27.21
N THR A 29 -7.32 -11.17 27.61
CA THR A 29 -6.80 -12.43 28.12
C THR A 29 -6.97 -13.54 27.08
N GLY A 30 -5.91 -14.33 26.88
CA GLY A 30 -5.88 -15.50 26.03
C GLY A 30 -5.52 -16.76 26.82
N SER A 31 -5.32 -17.88 26.15
CA SER A 31 -4.92 -19.14 26.75
C SER A 31 -3.47 -19.08 27.27
N GLY A 32 -3.26 -18.52 28.47
CA GLY A 32 -1.96 -18.45 29.14
C GLY A 32 -1.21 -17.12 28.99
N ALA A 33 -1.78 -16.11 28.36
CA ALA A 33 -1.21 -14.77 28.26
C ALA A 33 -2.29 -13.71 28.38
N ALA A 34 -1.92 -12.53 28.89
CA ALA A 34 -2.76 -11.35 28.93
C ALA A 34 -1.98 -10.15 28.39
N ILE A 35 -2.62 -9.28 27.63
CA ILE A 35 -2.01 -8.07 27.08
C ILE A 35 -2.93 -6.86 27.35
N CYS A 36 -2.37 -5.75 27.78
CA CYS A 36 -3.13 -4.52 28.00
C CYS A 36 -3.22 -3.67 26.76
N ASP A 37 -4.17 -2.74 26.75
CA ASP A 37 -4.42 -1.77 25.70
C ASP A 37 -3.17 -0.96 25.33
N GLU A 38 -2.40 -0.47 26.32
CA GLU A 38 -1.16 0.27 26.06
C GLU A 38 -0.11 -0.58 25.32
N CYS A 39 0.04 -1.86 25.69
CA CYS A 39 0.96 -2.75 25.00
C CYS A 39 0.45 -3.13 23.60
N ILE A 40 -0.86 -3.20 23.38
CA ILE A 40 -1.43 -3.40 22.05
C ILE A 40 -1.12 -2.19 21.17
N GLU A 41 -1.32 -0.97 21.68
CA GLU A 41 -0.99 0.26 20.95
C GLU A 41 0.48 0.29 20.54
N LEU A 42 1.39 -0.02 21.46
CA LEU A 42 2.82 -0.11 21.17
C LEU A 42 3.15 -1.17 20.10
N CYS A 43 2.51 -2.34 20.16
CA CYS A 43 2.70 -3.38 19.15
C CYS A 43 2.17 -2.94 17.77
N VAL A 44 1.04 -2.25 17.73
CA VAL A 44 0.46 -1.70 16.48
C VAL A 44 1.40 -0.66 15.89
N ASP A 45 1.99 0.22 16.69
CA ASP A 45 2.94 1.23 16.23
C ASP A 45 4.19 0.60 15.61
N ILE A 46 4.80 -0.37 16.29
CA ILE A 46 5.97 -1.09 15.78
C ILE A 46 5.65 -1.80 14.46
N ILE A 47 4.55 -2.54 14.40
CA ILE A 47 4.12 -3.26 13.20
C ILE A 47 3.80 -2.27 12.06
N SER A 48 3.22 -1.11 12.39
CA SER A 48 2.91 -0.09 11.38
C SER A 48 4.16 0.55 10.81
N GLU A 49 5.19 0.79 11.64
CA GLU A 49 6.48 1.29 11.17
C GLU A 49 7.20 0.31 10.24
N GLU A 50 7.15 -0.98 10.54
CA GLU A 50 7.69 -2.02 9.66
C GLU A 50 6.93 -2.08 8.34
N ARG A 51 5.59 -2.06 8.39
CA ARG A 51 4.74 -2.02 7.20
C ARG A 51 4.95 -0.76 6.37
N ASP A 52 5.17 0.39 7.00
CA ASP A 52 5.46 1.64 6.30
C ASP A 52 6.83 1.59 5.59
N LYS A 53 7.83 0.93 6.19
CA LYS A 53 9.12 0.66 5.54
C LYS A 53 8.97 -0.28 4.35
N ASP A 54 8.23 -1.37 4.51
CA ASP A 54 7.95 -2.31 3.43
C ASP A 54 7.06 -1.68 2.34
N ALA A 55 6.09 -0.84 2.71
CA ALA A 55 5.27 -0.09 1.77
C ALA A 55 6.08 1.00 1.05
N GLN A 56 7.07 1.63 1.70
CA GLN A 56 7.99 2.56 1.04
C GLN A 56 8.95 1.84 0.08
N LEU A 57 9.34 0.61 0.37
CA LEU A 57 10.10 -0.24 -0.53
C LEU A 57 9.23 -0.79 -1.69
N ASN A 58 7.95 -1.04 -1.43
CA ASN A 58 6.96 -1.50 -2.41
C ASN A 58 6.17 -0.37 -3.11
N ILE A 59 6.31 0.88 -2.68
CA ILE A 59 5.89 2.01 -3.51
C ILE A 59 6.81 1.96 -4.73
N LEU A 60 6.29 1.34 -5.78
CA LEU A 60 6.88 1.31 -7.10
C LEU A 60 7.46 2.71 -7.33
N GLN A 61 8.79 2.80 -7.43
CA GLN A 61 9.44 4.02 -7.88
C GLN A 61 8.93 4.25 -9.28
N LEU A 62 7.77 4.89 -9.35
CA LEU A 62 7.05 5.10 -10.59
C LEU A 62 7.93 5.99 -11.49
N PRO A 63 8.42 5.48 -12.62
CA PRO A 63 9.24 6.28 -13.52
C PRO A 63 8.43 7.48 -13.99
N LYS A 64 9.06 8.64 -14.07
CA LYS A 64 8.40 9.87 -14.56
C LYS A 64 7.91 9.67 -16.00
N PRO A 65 6.85 10.35 -16.45
CA PRO A 65 6.34 10.22 -17.83
C PRO A 65 7.40 10.41 -18.91
N ALA A 66 8.36 11.33 -18.68
CA ALA A 66 9.48 11.54 -19.60
C ALA A 66 10.40 10.31 -19.71
N GLN A 67 10.62 9.59 -18.61
CA GLN A 67 11.44 8.36 -18.60
C GLN A 67 10.72 7.21 -19.30
N ILE A 68 9.39 7.10 -19.10
CA ILE A 68 8.56 6.12 -19.80
C ILE A 68 8.58 6.39 -21.30
N SER A 69 8.39 7.66 -21.71
CA SER A 69 8.45 8.06 -23.12
C SER A 69 9.81 7.76 -23.74
N ALA A 70 10.90 8.10 -23.07
CA ALA A 70 12.26 7.83 -23.55
C ALA A 70 12.54 6.32 -23.71
N TYR A 71 12.02 5.50 -22.80
CA TYR A 71 12.12 4.05 -22.95
C TYR A 71 11.33 3.56 -24.16
N LEU A 72 10.11 4.06 -24.37
CA LEU A 72 9.29 3.72 -25.54
C LEU A 72 9.97 4.15 -26.85
N ASP A 73 10.69 5.28 -26.85
CA ASP A 73 11.44 5.77 -28.01
C ASP A 73 12.56 4.81 -28.45
N ASN A 74 13.17 4.09 -27.51
CA ASN A 74 14.18 3.08 -27.80
C ASN A 74 13.62 1.81 -28.47
N HIS A 75 12.31 1.55 -28.34
CA HIS A 75 11.71 0.31 -28.80
C HIS A 75 10.71 0.50 -29.93
N VAL A 76 10.07 1.68 -30.01
CA VAL A 76 9.03 1.99 -30.98
C VAL A 76 9.42 3.21 -31.80
N ILE A 77 9.55 3.05 -33.10
CA ILE A 77 9.91 4.14 -34.03
C ILE A 77 8.64 4.95 -34.35
N GLY A 78 8.74 6.27 -34.28
CA GLY A 78 7.63 7.18 -34.56
C GLY A 78 6.57 7.20 -33.48
N GLN A 79 5.36 7.64 -33.81
CA GLN A 79 4.19 7.70 -32.90
C GLN A 79 4.41 8.53 -31.63
N GLU A 80 5.18 9.62 -31.70
CA GLU A 80 5.58 10.39 -30.52
C GLU A 80 4.40 10.91 -29.69
N SER A 81 3.33 11.35 -30.34
CA SER A 81 2.10 11.81 -29.66
C SER A 81 1.43 10.69 -28.86
N ALA A 82 1.33 9.50 -29.44
CA ALA A 82 0.76 8.33 -28.76
C ALA A 82 1.62 7.91 -27.56
N LYS A 83 2.96 7.88 -27.70
CA LYS A 83 3.90 7.55 -26.64
C LYS A 83 3.79 8.54 -25.48
N LYS A 84 3.75 9.84 -25.73
CA LYS A 84 3.59 10.88 -24.70
C LYS A 84 2.28 10.73 -23.96
N THR A 85 1.17 10.60 -24.70
CA THR A 85 -0.17 10.43 -24.10
C THR A 85 -0.23 9.17 -23.23
N LEU A 86 0.30 8.06 -23.73
CA LEU A 86 0.33 6.79 -23.00
C LEU A 86 1.18 6.90 -21.73
N SER A 87 2.36 7.52 -21.82
CA SER A 87 3.26 7.68 -20.68
C SER A 87 2.63 8.48 -19.53
N VAL A 88 1.92 9.56 -19.84
CA VAL A 88 1.20 10.36 -18.86
C VAL A 88 0.03 9.59 -18.26
N ALA A 89 -0.76 8.92 -19.09
CA ALA A 89 -1.95 8.22 -18.64
C ALA A 89 -1.61 7.03 -17.73
N VAL A 90 -0.58 6.27 -18.08
CA VAL A 90 -0.09 5.16 -17.25
C VAL A 90 0.50 5.67 -15.94
N TYR A 91 1.29 6.73 -15.97
CA TYR A 91 1.79 7.36 -14.75
C TYR A 91 0.65 7.78 -13.82
N ASN A 92 -0.38 8.44 -14.32
CA ASN A 92 -1.54 8.85 -13.55
C ASN A 92 -2.31 7.64 -12.98
N HIS A 93 -2.45 6.56 -13.76
CA HIS A 93 -3.08 5.34 -13.30
C HIS A 93 -2.35 4.75 -12.08
N TYR A 94 -1.05 4.57 -12.17
CA TYR A 94 -0.27 4.00 -11.06
C TYR A 94 -0.14 4.95 -9.87
N LYS A 95 -0.07 6.26 -10.12
CA LYS A 95 -0.11 7.25 -9.06
C LYS A 95 -1.41 7.15 -8.25
N ARG A 96 -2.55 6.98 -8.94
CA ARG A 96 -3.84 6.75 -8.28
C ARG A 96 -3.86 5.46 -7.48
N VAL A 97 -3.41 4.34 -8.04
CA VAL A 97 -3.33 3.05 -7.34
C VAL A 97 -2.46 3.17 -6.08
N ASN A 98 -1.32 3.85 -6.18
CA ASN A 98 -0.45 4.09 -5.03
C ASN A 98 -1.14 4.97 -3.95
N MET A 99 -1.96 5.95 -4.35
CA MET A 99 -2.74 6.76 -3.41
C MET A 99 -3.81 5.91 -2.72
N GLU A 100 -4.57 5.11 -3.46
CA GLU A 100 -5.59 4.19 -2.92
C GLU A 100 -4.98 3.17 -1.93
N MET A 101 -3.80 2.64 -2.24
CA MET A 101 -3.07 1.74 -1.33
C MET A 101 -2.64 2.45 -0.04
N ARG A 102 -2.19 3.70 -0.14
CA ARG A 102 -1.84 4.52 1.03
C ARG A 102 -3.05 4.83 1.91
N GLU A 103 -4.18 5.20 1.31
CA GLU A 103 -5.42 5.44 2.04
C GLU A 103 -5.89 4.19 2.76
N SER A 104 -5.87 3.03 2.12
CA SER A 104 -6.22 1.75 2.74
C SER A 104 -5.33 1.41 3.94
N SER A 105 -4.05 1.79 3.89
CA SER A 105 -3.12 1.62 5.01
C SER A 105 -3.33 2.65 6.12
N ARG A 106 -3.88 3.83 5.81
CA ARG A 106 -4.16 4.92 6.77
C ARG A 106 -5.44 4.69 7.59
N ILE A 107 -6.44 3.98 7.07
CA ILE A 107 -7.71 3.72 7.78
C ILE A 107 -7.50 3.10 9.17
N GLY A 108 -6.37 2.46 9.42
CA GLY A 108 -5.94 2.00 10.74
C GLY A 108 -5.34 3.10 11.65
N LYS A 109 -4.83 4.19 11.08
CA LYS A 109 -4.06 5.25 11.80
C LYS A 109 -4.88 6.49 12.19
N GLU A 110 -5.96 6.80 11.48
CA GLU A 110 -6.72 8.06 11.66
C GLU A 110 -7.46 8.19 13.01
N ARG A 111 -7.44 7.17 13.84
CA ARG A 111 -8.00 7.27 15.20
C ARG A 111 -7.07 7.92 16.23
N MET A 112 -5.81 8.19 15.93
CA MET A 112 -4.83 8.58 16.95
C MET A 112 -4.02 9.85 16.75
N HIS A 113 -3.88 10.40 15.53
CA HIS A 113 -3.11 11.64 15.37
C HIS A 113 -3.69 12.48 14.24
N GLY A 114 -4.27 13.63 14.61
CA GLY A 114 -4.58 14.69 13.67
C GLY A 114 -3.29 15.29 13.12
N HIS A 115 -2.93 14.96 11.91
CA HIS A 115 -1.86 15.62 11.16
C HIS A 115 -2.42 16.18 9.86
N ASP A 116 -2.25 17.48 9.76
CA ASP A 116 -2.61 18.36 8.66
C ASP A 116 -1.81 17.96 7.39
N ASP A 117 -2.44 17.29 6.45
CA ASP A 117 -1.88 17.01 5.13
C ASP A 117 -2.62 17.88 4.11
N SER A 118 -1.98 18.98 3.71
CA SER A 118 -2.49 20.05 2.82
C SER A 118 -2.82 19.61 1.36
N PHE A 119 -2.98 18.32 1.11
CA PHE A 119 -3.41 17.76 -0.17
C PHE A 119 -4.72 16.95 -0.07
N GLU A 120 -5.47 17.11 1.01
CA GLU A 120 -6.83 16.56 1.11
C GLU A 120 -7.73 17.22 0.05
N GLY A 121 -8.14 16.42 -0.93
CA GLY A 121 -9.15 16.81 -1.91
C GLY A 121 -8.78 16.65 -3.38
N VAL A 122 -7.53 16.35 -3.74
CA VAL A 122 -7.17 16.10 -5.14
C VAL A 122 -7.44 14.64 -5.51
N GLN A 123 -8.59 14.38 -6.10
CA GLN A 123 -8.90 13.08 -6.66
C GLN A 123 -8.34 12.95 -8.09
N VAL A 124 -7.46 11.99 -8.30
CA VAL A 124 -6.99 11.63 -9.64
C VAL A 124 -8.05 10.79 -10.31
N ALA A 125 -8.74 11.36 -11.30
CA ALA A 125 -9.79 10.67 -12.05
C ALA A 125 -9.25 9.45 -12.80
N LYS A 126 -10.09 8.40 -12.92
CA LYS A 126 -9.77 7.23 -13.72
C LYS A 126 -9.76 7.61 -15.20
N SER A 127 -8.64 7.38 -15.88
CA SER A 127 -8.52 7.61 -17.33
C SER A 127 -8.57 6.26 -18.06
N ASN A 128 -9.46 6.16 -19.04
CA ASN A 128 -9.47 5.03 -19.97
C ASN A 128 -8.76 5.46 -21.25
N ILE A 129 -7.97 4.55 -21.85
CA ILE A 129 -7.24 4.80 -23.08
C ILE A 129 -7.79 3.89 -24.16
N LEU A 130 -8.10 4.48 -25.32
CA LEU A 130 -8.52 3.75 -26.51
C LEU A 130 -7.46 3.89 -27.59
N LEU A 131 -6.87 2.78 -28.01
CA LEU A 131 -5.91 2.72 -29.11
C LEU A 131 -6.62 2.32 -30.41
N LEU A 132 -6.74 3.26 -31.33
CA LEU A 132 -7.36 3.07 -32.64
C LEU A 132 -6.30 3.11 -33.73
N GLY A 133 -6.47 2.28 -34.77
CA GLY A 133 -5.61 2.27 -35.94
C GLY A 133 -5.70 0.95 -36.69
N PRO A 134 -5.19 0.89 -37.94
CA PRO A 134 -5.18 -0.31 -38.76
C PRO A 134 -4.34 -1.44 -38.13
N THR A 135 -4.56 -2.66 -38.61
CA THR A 135 -3.76 -3.82 -38.17
C THR A 135 -2.29 -3.63 -38.59
N GLY A 136 -1.35 -4.04 -37.73
CA GLY A 136 0.08 -3.98 -38.05
C GLY A 136 0.80 -2.69 -37.63
N VAL A 137 0.09 -1.63 -37.18
CA VAL A 137 0.74 -0.37 -36.75
C VAL A 137 1.43 -0.44 -35.38
N GLY A 138 1.50 -1.60 -34.76
CA GLY A 138 2.23 -1.79 -33.48
C GLY A 138 1.44 -1.46 -32.21
N LYS A 139 0.09 -1.39 -32.24
CA LYS A 139 -0.72 -1.11 -31.03
C LYS A 139 -0.44 -2.07 -29.87
N THR A 140 -0.46 -3.36 -30.17
CA THR A 140 -0.17 -4.42 -29.19
C THR A 140 1.27 -4.37 -28.72
N TYR A 141 2.22 -4.14 -29.61
CA TYR A 141 3.62 -4.03 -29.28
C TYR A 141 3.90 -2.83 -28.36
N LEU A 142 3.26 -1.69 -28.60
CA LEU A 142 3.34 -0.52 -27.73
C LEU A 142 2.82 -0.81 -26.31
N ALA A 143 1.68 -1.49 -26.21
CA ALA A 143 1.10 -1.89 -24.93
C ALA A 143 1.99 -2.91 -24.18
N GLN A 144 2.55 -3.87 -24.91
CA GLN A 144 3.47 -4.88 -24.37
C GLN A 144 4.77 -4.24 -23.85
N THR A 145 5.35 -3.34 -24.61
CA THR A 145 6.57 -2.61 -24.21
C THR A 145 6.31 -1.77 -22.97
N LEU A 146 5.14 -1.15 -22.89
CA LEU A 146 4.73 -0.38 -21.72
C LEU A 146 4.57 -1.26 -20.48
N ALA A 147 3.94 -2.43 -20.60
CA ALA A 147 3.80 -3.39 -19.51
C ALA A 147 5.18 -3.84 -19.00
N HIS A 148 6.15 -3.99 -19.91
CA HIS A 148 7.52 -4.35 -19.55
C HIS A 148 8.22 -3.26 -18.73
N VAL A 149 8.08 -1.98 -19.13
CA VAL A 149 8.61 -0.83 -18.36
C VAL A 149 8.03 -0.80 -16.93
N MET A 150 6.76 -1.12 -16.82
CA MET A 150 6.04 -1.08 -15.54
C MET A 150 6.21 -2.37 -14.71
N ASN A 151 6.93 -3.35 -15.25
CA ASN A 151 7.13 -4.67 -14.65
C ASN A 151 5.80 -5.34 -14.23
N VAL A 152 4.80 -5.27 -15.11
CA VAL A 152 3.49 -5.90 -14.90
C VAL A 152 3.26 -7.01 -15.94
N PRO A 153 2.53 -8.09 -15.57
CA PRO A 153 2.20 -9.14 -16.51
C PRO A 153 1.31 -8.61 -17.63
N PHE A 154 1.60 -9.01 -18.87
CA PHE A 154 0.84 -8.68 -20.04
C PHE A 154 0.16 -9.94 -20.61
N VAL A 155 -1.15 -9.88 -20.79
CA VAL A 155 -1.97 -10.97 -21.35
C VAL A 155 -2.79 -10.42 -22.52
N ILE A 156 -2.87 -11.17 -23.62
CA ILE A 156 -3.68 -10.85 -24.80
C ILE A 156 -4.83 -11.83 -24.87
#